data_bc8390681dd5450a4ecdcaa97cf7a204
#
_entry.id   bc8390681dd5450a4ecdcaa97cf7a204
#
_cell.length_a   1.000
_cell.length_b   1.000
_cell.length_c   1.000
_cell.angle_alpha   90.00
_cell.angle_beta   90.00
_cell.angle_gamma   90.00
#
_symmetry.space_group_name_H-M   'P 1'
#
loop_
_entity.id
_entity.type
_entity.pdbx_description
1 polymer ?
#
loop_
_entity_poly.entity_id
_entity_poly.type
_entity_poly.pdbx_seq_one_letter_code
_entity_poly.pdbx_strand_id
1 'polypeptide(L)'
;MLFPKADKAAWKGLVPVLNFMTLQEIVGRPTWKIIYLFIPIVNIFYVTSLNVETVRSFQQYELKHTLWAAFYGPVIFFKIARDEKINYKGPNEIDEKAYKEEITRLQQEGKNAQSNRLIGKSPYKKSQAREWVEAVGFAVFAAAFIRMFLIEAYTIPTSSMEGSLNVGDFLFVSKAHYGIRTPKTVLMVPLLHNRIPGLNVESYIEEPSINFKRLTPLSPVKRYDPVVFNYPEGDSIYFNKKRTFSIHDVRRSPDNDFIKQTIKGKKLITRPIDKRDHYIKRCIGMPGDSLKIVDRQVFIDNEPADNPENIQ
;
A
#
# COMPACT_ATOMS: atom_id res chain seq x y z
N MET A 1 8.94 23.91 -18.19
CA MET A 1 8.25 23.84 -19.50
C MET A 1 6.72 23.84 -19.37
N LEU A 2 6.11 23.12 -18.43
CA LEU A 2 4.64 23.14 -18.25
C LEU A 2 4.13 24.48 -17.71
N PHE A 3 4.79 25.05 -16.70
CA PHE A 3 4.36 26.29 -16.04
C PHE A 3 4.21 27.50 -16.96
N PRO A 4 5.15 27.78 -17.91
CA PRO A 4 4.96 28.87 -18.85
C PRO A 4 3.71 28.75 -19.72
N LYS A 5 3.24 27.53 -20.02
CA LYS A 5 1.97 27.32 -20.74
C LYS A 5 0.73 27.72 -19.93
N ALA A 6 0.87 27.81 -18.60
CA ALA A 6 -0.16 28.27 -17.69
C ALA A 6 0.15 29.67 -17.11
N ASP A 7 0.92 30.48 -17.83
CA ASP A 7 1.34 31.84 -17.45
C ASP A 7 2.01 31.90 -16.05
N LYS A 8 2.75 30.83 -15.71
CA LYS A 8 3.53 30.75 -14.48
C LYS A 8 5.02 30.72 -14.77
N ALA A 9 5.81 31.37 -13.91
CA ALA A 9 7.25 31.44 -14.07
C ALA A 9 7.91 30.05 -14.02
N ALA A 10 8.74 29.71 -15.02
CA ALA A 10 9.36 28.41 -15.18
C ALA A 10 10.22 27.97 -13.97
N TRP A 11 10.93 28.92 -13.36
CA TRP A 11 11.81 28.65 -12.21
C TRP A 11 11.07 28.10 -10.97
N LYS A 12 9.77 28.41 -10.80
CA LYS A 12 8.95 27.87 -9.71
C LYS A 12 8.89 26.34 -9.73
N GLY A 13 9.09 25.73 -10.90
CA GLY A 13 9.13 24.28 -11.03
C GLY A 13 10.36 23.62 -10.42
N LEU A 14 11.44 24.37 -10.19
CA LEU A 14 12.69 23.87 -9.64
C LEU A 14 12.76 23.96 -8.10
N VAL A 15 11.88 24.74 -7.50
CA VAL A 15 11.88 24.96 -6.05
C VAL A 15 10.92 23.97 -5.38
N PRO A 16 11.40 23.09 -4.50
CA PRO A 16 10.56 22.18 -3.73
C PRO A 16 9.46 22.94 -2.98
N VAL A 17 8.29 22.33 -2.81
CA VAL A 17 7.08 22.92 -2.22
C VAL A 17 6.45 24.01 -3.11
N LEU A 18 7.21 24.98 -3.59
CA LEU A 18 6.69 26.05 -4.45
C LEU A 18 6.15 25.50 -5.79
N ASN A 19 6.78 24.45 -6.32
CA ASN A 19 6.28 23.75 -7.50
C ASN A 19 4.86 23.18 -7.27
N PHE A 20 4.61 22.58 -6.10
CA PHE A 20 3.27 22.07 -5.75
C PHE A 20 2.27 23.20 -5.51
N MET A 21 2.68 24.28 -4.86
CA MET A 21 1.83 25.47 -4.72
C MET A 21 1.43 26.03 -6.08
N THR A 22 2.37 26.10 -7.03
CA THR A 22 2.08 26.56 -8.39
C THR A 22 1.15 25.59 -9.13
N LEU A 23 1.30 24.28 -8.95
CA LEU A 23 0.35 23.31 -9.49
C LEU A 23 -1.06 23.49 -8.89
N GLN A 24 -1.17 23.79 -7.58
CA GLN A 24 -2.46 24.10 -6.97
C GLN A 24 -3.12 25.33 -7.59
N GLU A 25 -2.34 26.40 -7.84
CA GLU A 25 -2.84 27.58 -8.54
C GLU A 25 -3.34 27.25 -9.95
N ILE A 26 -2.60 26.41 -10.70
CA ILE A 26 -2.97 25.97 -12.05
C ILE A 26 -4.30 25.22 -12.06
N VAL A 27 -4.57 24.38 -11.05
CA VAL A 27 -5.82 23.60 -10.98
C VAL A 27 -6.94 24.33 -10.25
N GLY A 28 -6.66 25.45 -9.59
CA GLY A 28 -7.64 26.24 -8.82
C GLY A 28 -7.85 25.73 -7.40
N ARG A 29 -6.87 25.03 -6.81
CA ARG A 29 -6.91 24.61 -5.41
C ARG A 29 -6.44 25.72 -4.46
N PRO A 30 -7.07 25.83 -3.28
CA PRO A 30 -6.57 26.75 -2.24
C PRO A 30 -5.16 26.35 -1.81
N THR A 31 -4.26 27.33 -1.68
CA THR A 31 -2.84 27.10 -1.36
C THR A 31 -2.61 26.48 0.02
N TRP A 32 -3.52 26.68 0.98
CA TRP A 32 -3.40 26.08 2.31
C TRP A 32 -3.39 24.54 2.30
N LYS A 33 -3.98 23.91 1.27
CA LYS A 33 -3.97 22.45 1.10
C LYS A 33 -2.56 21.86 0.89
N ILE A 34 -1.54 22.69 0.75
CA ILE A 34 -0.13 22.27 0.71
C ILE A 34 0.26 21.45 1.95
N ILE A 35 -0.41 21.66 3.07
CA ILE A 35 -0.20 20.89 4.30
C ILE A 35 -0.33 19.38 4.10
N TYR A 36 -1.16 18.95 3.15
CA TYR A 36 -1.35 17.52 2.84
C TYR A 36 -0.09 16.84 2.30
N LEU A 37 0.88 17.60 1.77
CA LEU A 37 2.18 17.02 1.37
C LEU A 37 2.99 16.52 2.57
N PHE A 38 2.78 17.09 3.74
CA PHE A 38 3.53 16.75 4.96
C PHE A 38 2.86 15.67 5.80
N ILE A 39 1.65 15.27 5.45
CA ILE A 39 0.93 14.20 6.13
C ILE A 39 1.28 12.88 5.41
N PRO A 40 2.01 11.95 6.08
CA PRO A 40 2.32 10.65 5.51
C PRO A 40 1.06 9.97 5.00
N ILE A 41 1.16 9.26 3.87
CA ILE A 41 0.04 8.56 3.25
C ILE A 41 -0.89 9.51 2.47
N VAL A 42 -1.41 10.57 3.13
CA VAL A 42 -2.28 11.55 2.49
C VAL A 42 -1.56 12.22 1.32
N ASN A 43 -0.25 12.47 1.44
CA ASN A 43 0.56 13.09 0.40
C ASN A 43 0.54 12.31 -0.92
N ILE A 44 0.52 10.98 -0.88
CA ILE A 44 0.49 10.14 -2.10
C ILE A 44 -0.81 10.40 -2.87
N PHE A 45 -1.95 10.32 -2.17
CA PHE A 45 -3.25 10.59 -2.79
C PHE A 45 -3.38 12.02 -3.25
N TYR A 46 -2.85 12.94 -2.45
CA TYR A 46 -2.89 14.37 -2.75
C TYR A 46 -2.09 14.72 -4.01
N VAL A 47 -0.84 14.24 -4.12
CA VAL A 47 0.01 14.44 -5.29
C VAL A 47 -0.60 13.78 -6.53
N THR A 48 -1.09 12.55 -6.40
CA THR A 48 -1.77 11.83 -7.50
C THR A 48 -2.97 12.62 -8.00
N SER A 49 -3.84 13.09 -7.10
CA SER A 49 -4.99 13.92 -7.45
C SER A 49 -4.56 15.23 -8.11
N LEU A 50 -3.55 15.90 -7.57
CA LEU A 50 -3.03 17.16 -8.13
C LEU A 50 -2.48 16.97 -9.55
N ASN A 51 -1.75 15.88 -9.80
CA ASN A 51 -1.24 15.54 -11.12
C ASN A 51 -2.37 15.32 -12.13
N VAL A 52 -3.40 14.57 -11.75
CA VAL A 52 -4.56 14.30 -12.59
C VAL A 52 -5.30 15.61 -12.95
N GLU A 53 -5.57 16.46 -11.95
CA GLU A 53 -6.26 17.73 -12.19
C GLU A 53 -5.40 18.69 -13.02
N THR A 54 -4.08 18.69 -12.84
CA THR A 54 -3.17 19.46 -13.70
C THR A 54 -3.32 19.06 -15.18
N VAL A 55 -3.33 17.78 -15.48
CA VAL A 55 -3.49 17.29 -16.85
C VAL A 55 -4.87 17.65 -17.43
N ARG A 56 -5.92 17.62 -16.61
CA ARG A 56 -7.26 18.05 -16.97
C ARG A 56 -7.36 19.56 -17.26
N SER A 57 -6.60 20.38 -16.57
CA SER A 57 -6.49 21.83 -16.84
C SER A 57 -5.95 22.14 -18.26
N PHE A 58 -5.34 21.14 -18.90
CA PHE A 58 -4.93 21.15 -20.30
C PHE A 58 -5.89 20.35 -21.20
N GLN A 59 -7.13 20.14 -20.79
CA GLN A 59 -8.18 19.41 -21.50
C GLN A 59 -7.86 17.95 -21.86
N GLN A 60 -6.96 17.30 -21.14
CA GLN A 60 -6.61 15.91 -21.36
C GLN A 60 -7.48 15.00 -20.45
N TYR A 61 -8.74 14.76 -20.85
CA TYR A 61 -9.72 14.03 -20.02
C TYR A 61 -9.75 12.52 -20.25
N GLU A 62 -9.00 11.98 -21.22
CA GLU A 62 -9.01 10.54 -21.51
C GLU A 62 -8.43 9.71 -20.37
N LEU A 63 -8.91 8.47 -20.23
CA LEU A 63 -8.46 7.55 -19.19
C LEU A 63 -6.94 7.34 -19.22
N LYS A 64 -6.35 7.20 -20.43
CA LYS A 64 -4.89 7.05 -20.60
C LYS A 64 -4.11 8.20 -19.96
N HIS A 65 -4.57 9.46 -20.14
CA HIS A 65 -3.92 10.63 -19.56
C HIS A 65 -4.07 10.65 -18.03
N THR A 66 -5.23 10.25 -17.52
CA THR A 66 -5.47 10.10 -16.08
C THR A 66 -4.51 9.06 -15.47
N LEU A 67 -4.34 7.89 -16.10
CA LEU A 67 -3.43 6.85 -15.63
C LEU A 67 -1.97 7.32 -15.67
N TRP A 68 -1.52 7.93 -16.77
CA TRP A 68 -0.17 8.49 -16.85
C TRP A 68 0.07 9.56 -15.79
N ALA A 69 -0.89 10.45 -15.55
CA ALA A 69 -0.79 11.47 -14.53
C ALA A 69 -0.71 10.89 -13.12
N ALA A 70 -1.46 9.82 -12.85
CA ALA A 70 -1.48 9.16 -11.56
C ALA A 70 -0.15 8.47 -11.23
N PHE A 71 0.42 7.73 -12.19
CA PHE A 71 1.63 6.93 -11.95
C PHE A 71 2.93 7.62 -12.34
N TYR A 72 2.91 8.49 -13.37
CA TYR A 72 4.10 9.12 -13.94
C TYR A 72 3.85 10.60 -14.30
N GLY A 73 3.37 11.39 -13.34
CA GLY A 73 3.06 12.80 -13.52
C GLY A 73 4.12 13.61 -14.29
N PRO A 74 5.42 13.56 -13.93
CA PRO A 74 6.46 14.31 -14.64
C PRO A 74 6.58 13.97 -16.12
N VAL A 75 6.37 12.71 -16.50
CA VAL A 75 6.47 12.26 -17.91
C VAL A 75 5.32 12.84 -18.75
N ILE A 76 4.08 12.76 -18.25
CA ILE A 76 2.94 13.35 -18.96
C ILE A 76 3.03 14.88 -19.01
N PHE A 77 3.54 15.53 -17.96
CA PHE A 77 3.78 16.97 -17.95
C PHE A 77 4.80 17.40 -19.00
N PHE A 78 5.89 16.63 -19.14
CA PHE A 78 6.87 16.87 -20.19
C PHE A 78 6.28 16.74 -21.60
N LYS A 79 5.44 15.71 -21.81
CA LYS A 79 4.74 15.51 -23.08
C LYS A 79 3.80 16.69 -23.41
N ILE A 80 2.96 17.11 -22.45
CA ILE A 80 2.06 18.25 -22.60
C ILE A 80 2.86 19.54 -22.86
N ALA A 81 3.99 19.71 -22.17
CA ALA A 81 4.82 20.90 -22.31
C ALA A 81 5.43 21.05 -23.72
N ARG A 82 5.73 19.95 -24.41
CA ARG A 82 6.34 19.93 -25.76
C ARG A 82 5.32 20.00 -26.88
N ASP A 83 4.08 19.61 -26.64
CA ASP A 83 3.03 19.58 -27.68
C ASP A 83 2.43 20.98 -27.82
N GLU A 84 2.72 21.66 -28.91
CA GLU A 84 2.24 23.03 -29.20
C GLU A 84 0.71 23.12 -29.33
N LYS A 85 0.05 22.01 -29.64
CA LYS A 85 -1.42 21.97 -29.81
C LYS A 85 -2.15 21.94 -28.45
N ILE A 86 -1.46 21.59 -27.38
CA ILE A 86 -2.05 21.50 -26.03
C ILE A 86 -1.81 22.82 -25.30
N ASN A 87 -2.89 23.54 -25.02
CA ASN A 87 -2.86 24.82 -24.31
C ASN A 87 -3.58 24.69 -22.97
N TYR A 88 -3.17 25.52 -22.03
CA TYR A 88 -3.87 25.70 -20.77
C TYR A 88 -5.23 26.36 -21.03
N LYS A 89 -6.29 25.83 -20.39
CA LYS A 89 -7.67 26.31 -20.59
C LYS A 89 -8.28 26.95 -19.35
N GLY A 90 -7.62 26.80 -18.22
CA GLY A 90 -8.11 27.32 -16.95
C GLY A 90 -8.00 26.31 -15.80
N PRO A 91 -8.37 26.75 -14.62
CA PRO A 91 -8.30 25.94 -13.39
C PRO A 91 -9.42 24.90 -13.35
N ASN A 92 -9.12 23.67 -13.74
CA ASN A 92 -10.11 22.60 -13.94
C ASN A 92 -11.05 22.39 -12.74
N GLU A 93 -10.58 22.50 -11.51
CA GLU A 93 -11.45 22.32 -10.33
C GLU A 93 -12.51 23.42 -10.19
N ILE A 94 -12.17 24.64 -10.53
CA ILE A 94 -13.11 25.78 -10.51
C ILE A 94 -14.13 25.62 -11.62
N ASP A 95 -13.67 25.32 -12.84
CA ASP A 95 -14.52 25.16 -14.01
C ASP A 95 -15.50 23.99 -13.85
N GLU A 96 -15.01 22.84 -13.34
CA GLU A 96 -15.85 21.67 -13.09
C GLU A 96 -16.91 21.96 -12.01
N LYS A 97 -16.53 22.71 -10.97
CA LYS A 97 -17.46 23.10 -9.89
C LYS A 97 -18.52 24.04 -10.41
N ALA A 98 -18.15 25.09 -11.14
CA ALA A 98 -19.10 26.04 -11.74
C ALA A 98 -20.06 25.32 -12.71
N TYR A 99 -19.56 24.37 -13.49
CA TYR A 99 -20.37 23.58 -14.41
C TYR A 99 -21.39 22.70 -13.68
N LYS A 100 -21.01 22.09 -12.56
CA LYS A 100 -21.93 21.30 -11.72
C LYS A 100 -22.98 22.17 -11.04
N GLU A 101 -22.59 23.34 -10.55
CA GLU A 101 -23.52 24.31 -9.94
C GLU A 101 -24.56 24.79 -10.94
N GLU A 102 -24.16 25.07 -12.19
CA GLU A 102 -25.08 25.44 -13.27
C GLU A 102 -26.09 24.33 -13.57
N ILE A 103 -25.62 23.07 -13.67
CA ILE A 103 -26.52 21.91 -13.87
C ILE A 103 -27.53 21.81 -12.72
N THR A 104 -27.07 21.92 -11.49
CA THR A 104 -27.93 21.84 -10.29
C THR A 104 -28.95 22.97 -10.27
N ARG A 105 -28.55 24.19 -10.61
CA ARG A 105 -29.45 25.34 -10.72
C ARG A 105 -30.54 25.11 -11.74
N LEU A 106 -30.19 24.63 -12.95
CA LEU A 106 -31.16 24.35 -14.02
C LEU A 106 -32.14 23.25 -13.64
N GLN A 107 -31.69 22.24 -12.88
CA GLN A 107 -32.57 21.20 -12.32
C GLN A 107 -33.55 21.75 -11.29
N GLN A 108 -33.09 22.62 -10.41
CA GLN A 108 -33.95 23.29 -9.40
C GLN A 108 -34.97 24.22 -10.04
N GLU A 109 -34.59 24.89 -11.14
CA GLU A 109 -35.49 25.73 -11.93
C GLU A 109 -36.47 24.93 -12.82
N GLY A 110 -36.45 23.60 -12.77
CA GLY A 110 -37.32 22.74 -13.61
C GLY A 110 -36.91 22.68 -15.10
N LYS A 111 -35.78 23.27 -15.50
CA LYS A 111 -35.27 23.32 -16.89
C LYS A 111 -34.54 22.04 -17.28
N ASN A 112 -35.17 20.89 -17.08
CA ASN A 112 -34.56 19.57 -17.26
C ASN A 112 -33.99 19.34 -18.69
N ALA A 113 -34.62 19.87 -19.73
CA ALA A 113 -34.12 19.72 -21.11
C ALA A 113 -32.78 20.44 -21.32
N GLN A 114 -32.59 21.61 -20.72
CA GLN A 114 -31.33 22.36 -20.80
C GLN A 114 -30.23 21.68 -19.92
N SER A 115 -30.57 21.25 -18.71
CA SER A 115 -29.68 20.49 -17.86
C SER A 115 -29.18 19.22 -18.56
N ASN A 116 -30.06 18.43 -19.18
CA ASN A 116 -29.68 17.22 -19.90
C ASN A 116 -28.78 17.50 -21.12
N ARG A 117 -29.01 18.62 -21.81
CA ARG A 117 -28.10 19.04 -22.92
C ARG A 117 -26.72 19.40 -22.41
N LEU A 118 -26.60 20.09 -21.26
CA LEU A 118 -25.32 20.39 -20.65
C LEU A 118 -24.63 19.10 -20.19
N ILE A 119 -25.30 18.20 -19.48
CA ILE A 119 -24.76 16.92 -19.08
C ILE A 119 -24.25 16.12 -20.29
N GLY A 120 -25.00 16.12 -21.40
CA GLY A 120 -24.60 15.42 -22.62
C GLY A 120 -23.33 15.96 -23.28
N LYS A 121 -23.11 17.29 -23.21
CA LYS A 121 -21.95 17.99 -23.77
C LYS A 121 -20.78 18.15 -22.81
N SER A 122 -20.93 17.71 -21.56
CA SER A 122 -19.93 17.90 -20.52
C SER A 122 -18.61 17.20 -20.86
N PRO A 123 -17.48 17.92 -20.86
CA PRO A 123 -16.17 17.30 -20.99
C PRO A 123 -15.81 16.47 -19.75
N TYR A 124 -16.50 16.70 -18.64
CA TYR A 124 -16.31 16.00 -17.35
C TYR A 124 -17.12 14.70 -17.28
N LYS A 125 -18.01 14.44 -18.25
CA LYS A 125 -18.83 13.23 -18.26
C LYS A 125 -17.94 12.00 -18.41
N LYS A 126 -18.02 11.10 -17.44
CA LYS A 126 -17.38 9.79 -17.50
C LYS A 126 -18.37 8.74 -18.00
N SER A 127 -17.90 7.73 -18.69
CA SER A 127 -18.73 6.55 -18.93
C SER A 127 -18.88 5.76 -17.62
N GLN A 128 -19.98 5.03 -17.46
CA GLN A 128 -20.18 4.17 -16.28
C GLN A 128 -19.02 3.18 -16.09
N ALA A 129 -18.56 2.57 -17.17
CA ALA A 129 -17.40 1.67 -17.14
C ALA A 129 -16.14 2.35 -16.57
N ARG A 130 -15.89 3.60 -16.98
CA ARG A 130 -14.76 4.38 -16.46
C ARG A 130 -14.90 4.69 -14.97
N GLU A 131 -16.09 5.07 -14.53
CA GLU A 131 -16.37 5.34 -13.11
C GLU A 131 -16.12 4.09 -12.26
N TRP A 132 -16.59 2.93 -12.71
CA TRP A 132 -16.32 1.66 -12.07
C TRP A 132 -14.83 1.32 -12.03
N VAL A 133 -14.11 1.47 -13.12
CA VAL A 133 -12.66 1.20 -13.17
C VAL A 133 -11.90 2.12 -12.22
N GLU A 134 -12.21 3.41 -12.19
CA GLU A 134 -11.59 4.37 -11.28
C GLU A 134 -11.92 4.06 -9.82
N ALA A 135 -13.18 3.73 -9.50
CA ALA A 135 -13.61 3.40 -8.14
C ALA A 135 -12.97 2.10 -7.63
N VAL A 136 -13.00 1.04 -8.43
CA VAL A 136 -12.38 -0.26 -8.08
C VAL A 136 -10.87 -0.10 -7.98
N GLY A 137 -10.22 0.59 -8.91
CA GLY A 137 -8.78 0.88 -8.86
C GLY A 137 -8.39 1.61 -7.59
N PHE A 138 -9.14 2.65 -7.22
CA PHE A 138 -8.93 3.38 -5.98
C PHE A 138 -9.11 2.48 -4.75
N ALA A 139 -10.19 1.70 -4.69
CA ALA A 139 -10.48 0.81 -3.58
C ALA A 139 -9.38 -0.24 -3.38
N VAL A 140 -8.91 -0.88 -4.46
CA VAL A 140 -7.82 -1.86 -4.43
C VAL A 140 -6.51 -1.23 -3.95
N PHE A 141 -6.18 -0.03 -4.47
CA PHE A 141 -4.97 0.68 -4.05
C PHE A 141 -5.04 1.09 -2.59
N ALA A 142 -6.17 1.66 -2.13
CA ALA A 142 -6.37 2.05 -0.75
C ALA A 142 -6.30 0.84 0.20
N ALA A 143 -6.96 -0.26 -0.14
CA ALA A 143 -6.91 -1.49 0.64
C ALA A 143 -5.50 -2.09 0.70
N ALA A 144 -4.77 -2.12 -0.42
CA ALA A 144 -3.38 -2.58 -0.46
C ALA A 144 -2.46 -1.70 0.40
N PHE A 145 -2.69 -0.38 0.36
CA PHE A 145 -1.95 0.58 1.15
C PHE A 145 -2.19 0.38 2.67
N ILE A 146 -3.47 0.30 3.09
CA ILE A 146 -3.84 0.05 4.49
C ILE A 146 -3.22 -1.26 4.96
N ARG A 147 -3.34 -2.33 4.16
CA ARG A 147 -2.76 -3.63 4.48
C ARG A 147 -1.23 -3.59 4.59
N MET A 148 -0.56 -2.84 3.74
CA MET A 148 0.90 -2.77 3.73
C MET A 148 1.46 -2.01 4.93
N PHE A 149 0.84 -0.90 5.32
CA PHE A 149 1.41 0.05 6.27
C PHE A 149 0.70 0.15 7.61
N LEU A 150 -0.59 -0.13 7.69
CA LEU A 150 -1.37 0.16 8.88
C LEU A 150 -1.86 -1.09 9.60
N ILE A 151 -2.73 -1.87 8.97
CA ILE A 151 -3.43 -2.98 9.58
C ILE A 151 -3.52 -4.14 8.60
N GLU A 152 -3.21 -5.34 9.06
CA GLU A 152 -3.37 -6.56 8.28
C GLU A 152 -4.17 -7.60 9.05
N ALA A 153 -5.14 -8.23 8.37
CA ALA A 153 -5.97 -9.28 8.93
C ALA A 153 -5.28 -10.64 8.79
N TYR A 154 -5.33 -11.44 9.85
CA TYR A 154 -4.82 -12.79 9.89
C TYR A 154 -5.83 -13.74 10.52
N THR A 155 -5.73 -15.02 10.15
CA THR A 155 -6.45 -16.11 10.82
C THR A 155 -5.43 -16.97 11.55
N ILE A 156 -5.73 -17.41 12.76
CA ILE A 156 -4.87 -18.29 13.56
C ILE A 156 -4.99 -19.73 13.05
N PRO A 157 -3.93 -20.31 12.47
CA PRO A 157 -3.97 -21.64 11.89
C PRO A 157 -3.56 -22.77 12.85
N THR A 158 -2.96 -22.44 13.98
CA THR A 158 -2.33 -23.40 14.90
C THR A 158 -2.61 -23.08 16.35
N SER A 159 -2.60 -24.10 17.23
CA SER A 159 -2.90 -24.01 18.66
C SER A 159 -1.74 -23.44 19.51
N SER A 160 -0.63 -23.01 18.91
CA SER A 160 0.55 -22.58 19.69
C SER A 160 0.38 -21.30 20.53
N MET A 161 -0.76 -20.65 20.45
CA MET A 161 -1.18 -19.51 21.27
C MET A 161 -2.52 -19.78 21.97
N GLU A 162 -2.91 -21.07 22.04
CA GLU A 162 -4.16 -21.49 22.66
C GLU A 162 -4.27 -21.01 24.12
N GLY A 163 -5.50 -20.72 24.56
CA GLY A 163 -5.74 -20.03 25.84
C GLY A 163 -5.74 -18.50 25.72
N SER A 164 -5.04 -17.93 24.73
CA SER A 164 -5.11 -16.50 24.40
C SER A 164 -5.68 -16.23 23.02
N LEU A 165 -5.34 -17.06 22.05
CA LEU A 165 -5.80 -16.99 20.65
C LEU A 165 -6.08 -18.41 20.19
N ASN A 166 -7.32 -18.69 19.80
CA ASN A 166 -7.75 -20.01 19.40
C ASN A 166 -7.60 -20.24 17.89
N VAL A 167 -7.50 -21.50 17.49
CA VAL A 167 -7.49 -21.86 16.07
C VAL A 167 -8.80 -21.41 15.42
N GLY A 168 -8.69 -20.69 14.31
CA GLY A 168 -9.82 -20.11 13.58
C GLY A 168 -10.16 -18.66 13.94
N ASP A 169 -9.56 -18.11 15.00
CA ASP A 169 -9.74 -16.70 15.34
C ASP A 169 -9.23 -15.78 14.21
N PHE A 170 -9.98 -14.71 13.97
CA PHE A 170 -9.59 -13.61 13.10
C PHE A 170 -9.07 -12.46 13.94
N LEU A 171 -7.93 -11.94 13.57
CA LEU A 171 -7.31 -10.81 14.26
C LEU A 171 -6.76 -9.77 13.29
N PHE A 172 -6.74 -8.53 13.76
CA PHE A 172 -6.10 -7.43 13.08
C PHE A 172 -4.77 -7.10 13.76
N VAL A 173 -3.70 -7.11 12.96
CA VAL A 173 -2.36 -6.76 13.41
C VAL A 173 -2.04 -5.33 13.04
N SER A 174 -1.81 -4.49 14.05
CA SER A 174 -1.36 -3.11 13.86
C SER A 174 0.12 -3.08 13.50
N LYS A 175 0.44 -2.56 12.33
CA LYS A 175 1.83 -2.36 11.89
C LYS A 175 2.44 -1.07 12.42
N ALA A 176 1.60 -0.11 12.80
CA ALA A 176 2.05 1.16 13.38
C ALA A 176 2.52 1.00 14.83
N HIS A 177 2.00 0.02 15.58
CA HIS A 177 2.29 -0.16 17.01
C HIS A 177 3.79 -0.28 17.27
N TYR A 178 4.46 -1.20 16.58
CA TYR A 178 5.91 -1.40 16.66
C TYR A 178 6.70 -0.72 15.54
N GLY A 179 6.11 0.28 14.89
CA GLY A 179 6.70 1.10 13.84
C GLY A 179 6.50 0.54 12.43
N ILE A 180 5.95 1.39 11.58
CA ILE A 180 5.75 1.10 10.16
C ILE A 180 7.11 0.84 9.50
N ARG A 181 7.21 -0.24 8.75
CA ARG A 181 8.43 -0.59 8.01
C ARG A 181 8.32 -0.29 6.52
N THR A 182 9.42 0.06 5.89
CA THR A 182 9.50 0.13 4.43
C THR A 182 9.36 -1.29 3.85
N PRO A 183 8.53 -1.48 2.79
CA PRO A 183 8.49 -2.75 2.09
C PRO A 183 9.82 -2.95 1.36
N LYS A 184 10.39 -4.16 1.44
CA LYS A 184 11.59 -4.49 0.66
C LYS A 184 11.22 -4.70 -0.81
N THR A 185 10.11 -5.42 -1.06
CA THR A 185 9.56 -5.64 -2.40
C THR A 185 8.53 -4.58 -2.74
N VAL A 186 8.86 -3.72 -3.71
CA VAL A 186 8.01 -2.58 -4.10
C VAL A 186 6.96 -2.99 -5.12
N LEU A 187 7.37 -3.82 -6.10
CA LEU A 187 6.50 -4.26 -7.18
C LEU A 187 5.85 -5.59 -6.83
N MET A 188 4.56 -5.52 -6.55
CA MET A 188 3.74 -6.69 -6.19
C MET A 188 2.31 -6.52 -6.69
N VAL A 189 1.65 -7.65 -6.94
CA VAL A 189 0.21 -7.64 -7.20
C VAL A 189 -0.53 -7.22 -5.93
N PRO A 190 -1.34 -6.16 -5.98
CA PRO A 190 -2.05 -5.67 -4.81
C PRO A 190 -2.84 -6.80 -4.10
N LEU A 191 -2.89 -6.73 -2.78
CA LEU A 191 -3.62 -7.66 -1.91
C LEU A 191 -3.12 -9.12 -1.89
N LEU A 192 -2.18 -9.49 -2.75
CA LEU A 192 -1.55 -10.82 -2.71
C LEU A 192 -0.25 -10.79 -1.92
N HIS A 193 -0.06 -11.79 -1.05
CA HIS A 193 1.16 -11.85 -0.22
C HIS A 193 2.31 -12.54 -0.94
N ASN A 194 2.14 -13.77 -1.38
CA ASN A 194 3.22 -14.58 -1.93
C ASN A 194 2.95 -15.08 -3.35
N ARG A 195 1.72 -15.51 -3.66
CA ARG A 195 1.38 -16.24 -4.89
C ARG A 195 0.15 -15.68 -5.58
N ILE A 196 0.14 -15.82 -6.89
CA ILE A 196 -1.07 -15.61 -7.70
C ILE A 196 -1.87 -16.91 -7.68
N PRO A 197 -3.10 -16.90 -7.14
CA PRO A 197 -3.95 -18.09 -7.11
C PRO A 197 -4.14 -18.68 -8.52
N GLY A 198 -4.02 -19.98 -8.64
CA GLY A 198 -4.17 -20.70 -9.91
C GLY A 198 -2.92 -20.77 -10.79
N LEU A 199 -2.10 -19.72 -10.85
CA LEU A 199 -0.91 -19.68 -11.73
C LEU A 199 0.33 -20.30 -11.10
N ASN A 200 0.39 -20.40 -9.77
CA ASN A 200 1.54 -20.91 -9.01
C ASN A 200 2.87 -20.18 -9.29
N VAL A 201 2.78 -18.89 -9.60
CA VAL A 201 3.89 -17.97 -9.72
C VAL A 201 3.89 -16.98 -8.57
N GLU A 202 5.03 -16.34 -8.31
CA GLU A 202 5.15 -15.32 -7.28
C GLU A 202 4.32 -14.08 -7.66
N SER A 203 3.74 -13.45 -6.64
CA SER A 203 2.93 -12.22 -6.82
C SER A 203 3.75 -10.94 -6.74
N TYR A 204 5.08 -11.04 -6.73
CA TYR A 204 5.99 -9.91 -6.57
C TYR A 204 7.24 -10.10 -7.45
N ILE A 205 7.95 -9.00 -7.65
CA ILE A 205 9.26 -8.96 -8.30
C ILE A 205 10.27 -8.46 -7.25
N GLU A 206 11.40 -9.13 -7.12
CA GLU A 206 12.40 -8.82 -6.09
C GLU A 206 13.10 -7.48 -6.31
N GLU A 207 13.29 -7.08 -7.56
CA GLU A 207 13.91 -5.80 -7.91
C GLU A 207 12.90 -4.87 -8.64
N PRO A 208 12.91 -3.57 -8.38
CA PRO A 208 13.77 -2.84 -7.44
C PRO A 208 13.41 -3.10 -5.98
N SER A 209 14.43 -3.23 -5.12
CA SER A 209 14.25 -3.42 -3.68
C SER A 209 14.59 -2.15 -2.90
N ILE A 210 13.89 -1.92 -1.79
CA ILE A 210 14.16 -0.80 -0.89
C ILE A 210 14.83 -1.31 0.38
N ASN A 211 15.83 -0.58 0.86
CA ASN A 211 16.48 -0.89 2.12
C ASN A 211 15.48 -0.83 3.28
N PHE A 212 15.56 -1.82 4.17
CA PHE A 212 14.72 -1.89 5.34
C PHE A 212 14.96 -0.67 6.25
N LYS A 213 13.89 0.07 6.51
CA LYS A 213 13.82 1.11 7.54
C LYS A 213 12.52 0.94 8.32
N ARG A 214 12.57 1.26 9.59
CA ARG A 214 11.40 1.26 10.46
C ARG A 214 11.21 2.67 11.02
N LEU A 215 10.00 3.19 10.95
CA LEU A 215 9.63 4.45 11.59
C LEU A 215 9.57 4.25 13.10
N THR A 216 9.63 5.35 13.82
CA THR A 216 9.51 5.34 15.29
C THR A 216 8.23 4.61 15.70
N PRO A 217 8.33 3.61 16.62
CA PRO A 217 7.17 2.89 17.11
C PRO A 217 6.28 3.76 17.98
N LEU A 218 4.99 3.47 18.00
CA LEU A 218 4.05 4.09 18.94
C LEU A 218 4.27 3.58 20.37
N SER A 219 4.72 2.33 20.49
CA SER A 219 5.06 1.69 21.77
C SER A 219 6.23 0.73 21.59
N PRO A 220 7.14 0.63 22.56
CA PRO A 220 8.14 -0.44 22.59
C PRO A 220 7.47 -1.80 22.81
N VAL A 221 8.14 -2.85 22.35
CA VAL A 221 7.75 -4.24 22.69
C VAL A 221 7.96 -4.45 24.18
N LYS A 222 6.98 -5.07 24.83
CA LYS A 222 7.05 -5.44 26.26
C LYS A 222 7.10 -6.95 26.40
N ARG A 223 7.57 -7.40 27.56
CA ARG A 223 7.52 -8.82 27.93
C ARG A 223 6.07 -9.28 27.96
N TYR A 224 5.81 -10.47 27.48
CA TYR A 224 4.51 -11.12 27.28
C TYR A 224 3.61 -10.53 26.19
N ASP A 225 4.01 -9.47 25.47
CA ASP A 225 3.26 -9.00 24.33
C ASP A 225 3.11 -10.10 23.26
N PRO A 226 1.93 -10.28 22.67
CA PRO A 226 1.77 -11.09 21.47
C PRO A 226 2.34 -10.34 20.27
N VAL A 227 3.45 -10.82 19.72
CA VAL A 227 4.17 -10.17 18.64
C VAL A 227 4.04 -10.98 17.36
N VAL A 228 3.65 -10.30 16.27
CA VAL A 228 3.68 -10.87 14.92
C VAL A 228 5.00 -10.50 14.24
N PHE A 229 5.70 -11.51 13.72
CA PHE A 229 7.00 -11.35 13.07
C PHE A 229 7.12 -12.26 11.85
N ASN A 230 8.02 -11.91 10.94
CA ASN A 230 8.37 -12.79 9.83
C ASN A 230 9.27 -13.91 10.33
N TYR A 231 8.98 -15.15 9.92
CA TYR A 231 9.68 -16.34 10.39
C TYR A 231 11.19 -16.22 10.13
N PRO A 232 12.04 -16.32 11.17
CA PRO A 232 13.48 -16.06 11.06
C PRO A 232 14.27 -17.23 10.50
N GLU A 233 13.77 -18.46 10.65
CA GLU A 233 14.47 -19.65 10.19
C GLU A 233 14.34 -19.81 8.67
N GLY A 234 15.46 -19.79 8.00
CA GLY A 234 15.57 -20.10 6.57
C GLY A 234 14.80 -19.13 5.68
N ASP A 235 15.51 -18.58 4.77
CA ASP A 235 14.98 -17.79 3.67
C ASP A 235 14.67 -18.66 2.46
N SER A 236 15.11 -19.93 2.47
CA SER A 236 14.99 -20.87 1.35
C SER A 236 13.87 -21.87 1.59
N ILE A 237 13.00 -21.98 0.61
CA ILE A 237 11.82 -22.85 0.65
C ILE A 237 11.68 -23.64 -0.64
N TYR A 238 11.06 -24.81 -0.56
CA TYR A 238 10.54 -25.55 -1.71
C TYR A 238 9.14 -25.09 -2.04
N PHE A 239 8.99 -24.47 -3.18
CA PHE A 239 7.74 -23.87 -3.60
C PHE A 239 6.72 -24.95 -4.03
N ASN A 240 5.62 -25.10 -3.29
CA ASN A 240 4.59 -26.09 -3.58
C ASN A 240 3.18 -25.49 -3.43
N LYS A 241 2.20 -26.04 -4.16
CA LYS A 241 0.82 -25.56 -4.21
C LYS A 241 0.07 -25.67 -2.88
N LYS A 242 0.28 -26.75 -2.14
CA LYS A 242 -0.49 -27.05 -0.91
C LYS A 242 0.23 -26.65 0.36
N ARG A 243 1.50 -26.98 0.49
CA ARG A 243 2.31 -26.73 1.67
C ARG A 243 3.73 -26.36 1.26
N THR A 244 4.22 -25.27 1.77
CA THR A 244 5.61 -24.87 1.60
C THR A 244 6.46 -25.57 2.64
N PHE A 245 7.59 -26.15 2.24
CA PHE A 245 8.59 -26.71 3.13
C PHE A 245 9.83 -25.81 3.11
N SER A 246 10.29 -25.41 4.28
CA SER A 246 11.57 -24.74 4.41
C SER A 246 12.72 -25.72 4.30
N ILE A 247 13.92 -25.21 4.05
CA ILE A 247 15.13 -26.04 4.11
C ILE A 247 15.33 -26.67 5.49
N HIS A 248 14.85 -26.02 6.55
CA HIS A 248 14.94 -26.54 7.92
C HIS A 248 13.97 -27.70 8.16
N ASP A 249 12.75 -27.68 7.58
CA ASP A 249 11.83 -28.82 7.66
C ASP A 249 12.48 -30.08 7.07
N VAL A 250 13.16 -29.91 5.94
CA VAL A 250 13.87 -31.03 5.29
C VAL A 250 15.04 -31.53 6.14
N ARG A 251 15.82 -30.62 6.74
CA ARG A 251 16.97 -30.99 7.60
C ARG A 251 16.55 -31.63 8.92
N ARG A 252 15.41 -31.20 9.51
CA ARG A 252 14.89 -31.79 10.76
C ARG A 252 14.33 -33.19 10.57
N SER A 253 13.83 -33.52 9.39
CA SER A 253 13.20 -34.79 9.09
C SER A 253 13.71 -35.35 7.77
N PRO A 254 15.01 -35.70 7.69
CA PRO A 254 15.65 -36.10 6.44
C PRO A 254 15.06 -37.42 5.89
N ASP A 255 14.51 -38.26 6.74
CA ASP A 255 13.96 -39.57 6.35
C ASP A 255 12.45 -39.57 6.13
N ASN A 256 11.82 -38.40 6.19
CA ASN A 256 10.38 -38.31 5.94
C ASN A 256 10.05 -38.42 4.45
N ASP A 257 9.55 -39.57 4.05
CA ASP A 257 9.23 -39.87 2.65
C ASP A 257 8.18 -38.94 2.05
N PHE A 258 7.23 -38.47 2.87
CA PHE A 258 6.23 -37.49 2.42
C PHE A 258 6.90 -36.17 2.03
N ILE A 259 7.85 -35.68 2.82
CA ILE A 259 8.61 -34.49 2.50
C ILE A 259 9.43 -34.71 1.24
N LYS A 260 10.21 -35.82 1.16
CA LYS A 260 11.02 -36.18 0.00
C LYS A 260 10.21 -36.21 -1.29
N GLN A 261 9.05 -36.88 -1.28
CA GLN A 261 8.17 -36.96 -2.45
C GLN A 261 7.59 -35.60 -2.83
N THR A 262 7.21 -34.80 -1.83
CA THR A 262 6.59 -33.48 -2.06
C THR A 262 7.55 -32.47 -2.66
N ILE A 263 8.84 -32.51 -2.28
CA ILE A 263 9.88 -31.58 -2.78
C ILE A 263 10.58 -32.09 -4.04
N LYS A 264 10.39 -33.36 -4.43
CA LYS A 264 11.02 -33.95 -5.61
C LYS A 264 10.74 -33.13 -6.86
N GLY A 265 11.80 -32.69 -7.54
CA GLY A 265 11.68 -31.87 -8.74
C GLY A 265 11.24 -30.43 -8.50
N LYS A 266 11.14 -29.98 -7.25
CA LYS A 266 10.82 -28.58 -6.92
C LYS A 266 12.09 -27.75 -6.80
N LYS A 267 12.00 -26.48 -7.27
CA LYS A 267 13.10 -25.54 -7.16
C LYS A 267 13.14 -24.97 -5.73
N LEU A 268 14.31 -24.90 -5.16
CA LEU A 268 14.58 -24.16 -3.95
C LEU A 268 14.63 -22.66 -4.30
N ILE A 269 13.84 -21.85 -3.60
CA ILE A 269 13.80 -20.40 -3.79
C ILE A 269 14.06 -19.69 -2.47
N THR A 270 14.65 -18.51 -2.57
CA THR A 270 14.84 -17.59 -1.44
C THR A 270 13.76 -16.53 -1.47
N ARG A 271 13.18 -16.21 -0.32
CA ARG A 271 12.16 -15.16 -0.21
C ARG A 271 12.70 -13.95 0.53
N PRO A 272 12.43 -12.73 0.04
CA PRO A 272 12.69 -11.51 0.81
C PRO A 272 11.98 -11.56 2.18
N ILE A 273 12.53 -10.89 3.20
CA ILE A 273 12.03 -10.99 4.57
C ILE A 273 10.56 -10.59 4.69
N ASP A 274 10.10 -9.62 3.93
CA ASP A 274 8.72 -9.13 3.90
C ASP A 274 7.74 -10.08 3.17
N LYS A 275 8.26 -11.15 2.56
CA LYS A 275 7.49 -12.21 1.89
C LYS A 275 7.54 -13.55 2.62
N ARG A 276 8.23 -13.63 3.76
CA ARG A 276 8.24 -14.83 4.60
C ARG A 276 6.94 -14.97 5.37
N ASP A 277 6.67 -16.18 5.81
CA ASP A 277 5.45 -16.47 6.59
C ASP A 277 5.45 -15.69 7.90
N HIS A 278 4.27 -15.28 8.34
CA HIS A 278 4.09 -14.55 9.59
C HIS A 278 3.76 -15.54 10.72
N TYR A 279 4.43 -15.35 11.84
CA TYR A 279 4.20 -16.08 13.06
C TYR A 279 3.79 -15.13 14.18
N ILE A 280 2.93 -15.61 15.08
CA ILE A 280 2.58 -14.88 16.30
C ILE A 280 3.08 -15.70 17.50
N LYS A 281 3.83 -15.06 18.40
CA LYS A 281 4.31 -15.66 19.66
C LYS A 281 4.37 -14.59 20.74
N ARG A 282 4.35 -15.03 22.00
CA ARG A 282 4.63 -14.14 23.14
C ARG A 282 6.10 -13.79 23.17
N CYS A 283 6.40 -12.51 23.42
CA CYS A 283 7.76 -12.04 23.66
C CYS A 283 8.15 -12.36 25.09
N ILE A 284 9.00 -13.34 25.30
CA ILE A 284 9.46 -13.73 26.65
C ILE A 284 10.78 -13.04 26.98
N GLY A 285 11.80 -13.16 26.12
CA GLY A 285 13.12 -12.54 26.33
C GLY A 285 13.19 -11.16 25.69
N MET A 286 13.74 -10.20 26.38
CA MET A 286 14.03 -8.85 25.92
C MET A 286 15.53 -8.71 25.61
N PRO A 287 15.93 -7.71 24.80
CA PRO A 287 17.34 -7.44 24.56
C PRO A 287 18.11 -7.22 25.88
N GLY A 288 19.17 -8.00 26.08
CA GLY A 288 20.00 -7.97 27.30
C GLY A 288 19.65 -9.02 28.33
N ASP A 289 18.52 -9.70 28.24
CA ASP A 289 18.13 -10.76 29.14
C ASP A 289 19.00 -12.02 28.95
N SER A 290 19.33 -12.68 30.08
CA SER A 290 19.85 -14.04 30.06
C SER A 290 18.70 -15.03 30.22
N LEU A 291 18.36 -15.78 29.16
CA LEU A 291 17.23 -16.70 29.12
C LEU A 291 17.70 -18.14 29.27
N LYS A 292 17.10 -18.88 30.21
CA LYS A 292 17.35 -20.30 30.48
C LYS A 292 16.03 -21.04 30.66
N ILE A 293 15.96 -22.27 30.16
CA ILE A 293 14.80 -23.15 30.37
C ILE A 293 15.30 -24.39 31.12
N VAL A 294 14.72 -24.65 32.27
CA VAL A 294 15.03 -25.82 33.11
C VAL A 294 13.70 -26.45 33.49
N ASP A 295 13.54 -27.74 33.23
CA ASP A 295 12.33 -28.51 33.55
C ASP A 295 11.02 -27.83 33.15
N ARG A 296 11.01 -27.26 31.93
CA ARG A 296 9.89 -26.50 31.34
C ARG A 296 9.62 -25.13 31.97
N GLN A 297 10.34 -24.76 33.02
CA GLN A 297 10.27 -23.41 33.60
C GLN A 297 11.25 -22.49 32.89
N VAL A 298 10.77 -21.32 32.48
CA VAL A 298 11.59 -20.25 31.91
C VAL A 298 12.20 -19.45 33.07
N PHE A 299 13.49 -19.18 32.97
CA PHE A 299 14.23 -18.29 33.88
C PHE A 299 14.78 -17.12 33.05
N ILE A 300 14.66 -15.93 33.60
CA ILE A 300 15.20 -14.70 33.04
C ILE A 300 16.10 -14.08 34.10
N ASP A 301 17.37 -13.85 33.72
CA ASP A 301 18.40 -13.35 34.68
C ASP A 301 18.51 -14.18 35.94
N ASN A 302 18.35 -15.49 35.81
CA ASN A 302 18.31 -16.51 36.87
C ASN A 302 17.07 -16.49 37.80
N GLU A 303 16.11 -15.59 37.56
CA GLU A 303 14.84 -15.59 38.29
C GLU A 303 13.78 -16.35 37.46
N PRO A 304 12.88 -17.13 38.11
CA PRO A 304 11.80 -17.80 37.37
C PRO A 304 10.86 -16.74 36.77
N ALA A 305 10.60 -16.86 35.48
CA ALA A 305 9.64 -16.00 34.82
C ALA A 305 8.21 -16.39 35.20
N ASP A 306 7.36 -15.39 35.45
CA ASP A 306 5.94 -15.62 35.68
C ASP A 306 5.31 -16.28 34.42
N ASN A 307 4.53 -17.30 34.65
CA ASN A 307 3.75 -17.92 33.61
C ASN A 307 2.49 -17.05 33.34
N PRO A 308 2.19 -16.70 32.11
CA PRO A 308 0.93 -16.04 31.79
C PRO A 308 -0.27 -16.88 32.25
N GLU A 309 -1.33 -16.22 32.75
CA GLU A 309 -2.51 -16.88 33.34
C GLU A 309 -3.15 -17.95 32.43
N ASN A 310 -2.96 -17.84 31.14
CA ASN A 310 -3.57 -18.71 30.10
C ASN A 310 -2.53 -19.64 29.45
N ILE A 311 -1.48 -20.03 30.12
CA ILE A 311 -0.53 -21.06 29.65
C ILE A 311 -1.13 -22.44 29.91
N GLN A 312 -1.16 -23.29 28.89
CA GLN A 312 -1.53 -24.71 28.99
C GLN A 312 -0.30 -25.59 28.91
#